data_0fea8b5e7a9f3e1e6df66e6cbecd3803
#
_entry.id   0fea8b5e7a9f3e1e6df66e6cbecd3803
#
_cell.length_a   1.000
_cell.length_b   1.000
_cell.length_c   1.000
_cell.angle_alpha   90.00
_cell.angle_beta   90.00
_cell.angle_gamma   90.00
#
_symmetry.space_group_name_H-M   'P 1'
#
loop_
_entity.id
_entity.type
_entity.pdbx_description
1 polymer ?
#
loop_
_entity_poly.entity_id
_entity_poly.type
_entity_poly.pdbx_seq_one_letter_code
_entity_poly.pdbx_strand_id
1 'polypeptide(L)'
;MLKMVTSYSIFLLIILVLFIFLYRSTINNARDSYDQQNETTLISNAELFESDLNIMEVYCRQLLQNDTFRKVMNYENTYYPFTEMGNELQNSLATNVYAEALLPLKESFVYFPETDYVLNPTYFISAKRFYNWIQKYSSTEKELWHSYMTEPEYKNRFLPMDQFMPNYSEKYYMYIIDLNDLYYMDANAKVCFIFEQDKMADLFDCVQM
;
A
#
# COMPACT_ATOMS: atom_id res chain seq x y z
N MET A 1 -54.59 -47.82 -25.69
CA MET A 1 -53.37 -47.10 -26.11
C MET A 1 -53.36 -45.63 -25.66
N LEU A 2 -54.39 -44.85 -25.92
CA LEU A 2 -54.39 -43.38 -25.59
C LEU A 2 -54.09 -43.09 -24.08
N LYS A 3 -54.71 -43.83 -23.18
CA LYS A 3 -54.51 -43.64 -21.70
C LYS A 3 -53.11 -43.95 -21.25
N MET A 4 -52.36 -44.83 -21.84
CA MET A 4 -50.96 -45.13 -21.53
C MET A 4 -50.04 -43.97 -22.01
N VAL A 5 -50.27 -43.45 -23.20
CA VAL A 5 -49.49 -42.37 -23.77
C VAL A 5 -49.63 -41.09 -22.93
N THR A 6 -50.88 -40.76 -22.52
CA THR A 6 -51.15 -39.59 -21.66
C THR A 6 -50.46 -39.73 -20.28
N SER A 7 -50.47 -40.92 -19.64
CA SER A 7 -49.82 -41.17 -18.37
C SER A 7 -48.30 -40.98 -18.46
N TYR A 8 -47.67 -41.49 -19.53
CA TYR A 8 -46.23 -41.30 -19.77
C TYR A 8 -45.86 -39.83 -20.01
N SER A 9 -46.69 -39.10 -20.78
CA SER A 9 -46.44 -37.67 -21.04
C SER A 9 -46.51 -36.84 -19.76
N ILE A 10 -47.49 -37.11 -18.87
CA ILE A 10 -47.60 -36.43 -17.57
C ILE A 10 -46.39 -36.73 -16.69
N PHE A 11 -45.95 -37.98 -16.64
CA PHE A 11 -44.76 -38.38 -15.84
C PHE A 11 -43.50 -37.69 -16.35
N LEU A 12 -43.29 -37.62 -17.68
CA LEU A 12 -42.17 -36.92 -18.29
C LEU A 12 -42.17 -35.40 -17.97
N LEU A 13 -43.37 -34.80 -17.99
CA LEU A 13 -43.55 -33.39 -17.68
C LEU A 13 -43.21 -33.08 -16.20
N ILE A 14 -43.59 -33.96 -15.27
CA ILE A 14 -43.25 -33.84 -13.86
C ILE A 14 -41.73 -33.94 -13.67
N ILE A 15 -41.07 -34.88 -14.31
CA ILE A 15 -39.60 -35.01 -14.24
C ILE A 15 -38.92 -33.76 -14.80
N LEU A 16 -39.39 -33.22 -15.92
CA LEU A 16 -38.85 -32.00 -16.51
C LEU A 16 -38.98 -30.80 -15.56
N VAL A 17 -40.13 -30.62 -14.92
CA VAL A 17 -40.38 -29.55 -13.95
C VAL A 17 -39.45 -29.70 -12.73
N LEU A 18 -39.32 -30.91 -12.20
CA LEU A 18 -38.41 -31.20 -11.09
C LEU A 18 -36.93 -30.90 -11.47
N PHE A 19 -36.53 -31.30 -12.67
CA PHE A 19 -35.17 -31.02 -13.15
C PHE A 19 -34.90 -29.52 -13.28
N ILE A 20 -35.85 -28.76 -13.84
CA ILE A 20 -35.72 -27.28 -13.92
C ILE A 20 -35.66 -26.66 -12.54
N PHE A 21 -36.45 -27.14 -11.60
CA PHE A 21 -36.44 -26.65 -10.20
C PHE A 21 -35.10 -26.94 -9.52
N LEU A 22 -34.61 -28.17 -9.61
CA LEU A 22 -33.31 -28.56 -9.04
C LEU A 22 -32.15 -27.77 -9.67
N TYR A 23 -32.19 -27.62 -11.01
CA TYR A 23 -31.16 -26.86 -11.72
C TYR A 23 -31.10 -25.40 -11.26
N ARG A 24 -32.26 -24.71 -11.15
CA ARG A 24 -32.32 -23.34 -10.63
C ARG A 24 -31.87 -23.25 -9.18
N SER A 25 -32.30 -24.17 -8.34
CA SER A 25 -31.89 -24.22 -6.95
C SER A 25 -30.38 -24.37 -6.80
N THR A 26 -29.77 -25.27 -7.60
CA THR A 26 -28.33 -25.49 -7.60
C THR A 26 -27.55 -24.25 -8.05
N ILE A 27 -28.01 -23.59 -9.11
CA ILE A 27 -27.37 -22.35 -9.61
C ILE A 27 -27.48 -21.23 -8.57
N ASN A 28 -28.65 -21.03 -7.97
CA ASN A 28 -28.83 -20.00 -6.95
C ASN A 28 -27.93 -20.27 -5.73
N ASN A 29 -27.92 -21.51 -5.22
CA ASN A 29 -27.06 -21.87 -4.11
C ASN A 29 -25.55 -21.70 -4.43
N ALA A 30 -25.14 -22.04 -5.65
CA ALA A 30 -23.76 -21.84 -6.09
C ALA A 30 -23.42 -20.34 -6.14
N ARG A 31 -24.33 -19.52 -6.66
CA ARG A 31 -24.15 -18.07 -6.72
C ARG A 31 -24.06 -17.45 -5.33
N ASP A 32 -25.00 -17.79 -4.44
CA ASP A 32 -25.02 -17.28 -3.08
C ASP A 32 -23.74 -17.69 -2.32
N SER A 33 -23.27 -18.92 -2.52
CA SER A 33 -22.00 -19.39 -1.93
C SER A 33 -20.80 -18.64 -2.48
N TYR A 34 -20.80 -18.33 -3.78
CA TYR A 34 -19.73 -17.54 -4.41
C TYR A 34 -19.72 -16.10 -3.90
N ASP A 35 -20.89 -15.46 -3.83
CA ASP A 35 -21.02 -14.09 -3.34
C ASP A 35 -20.56 -14.01 -1.86
N GLN A 36 -20.93 -14.96 -1.03
CA GLN A 36 -20.50 -15.03 0.37
C GLN A 36 -18.98 -15.26 0.51
N GLN A 37 -18.41 -16.13 -0.33
CA GLN A 37 -16.96 -16.39 -0.32
C GLN A 37 -16.19 -15.14 -0.75
N ASN A 38 -16.66 -14.44 -1.78
CA ASN A 38 -16.04 -13.20 -2.25
C ASN A 38 -16.10 -12.11 -1.17
N GLU A 39 -17.25 -11.93 -0.55
CA GLU A 39 -17.41 -10.96 0.55
C GLU A 39 -16.45 -11.28 1.72
N THR A 40 -16.38 -12.54 2.13
CA THR A 40 -15.47 -12.98 3.20
C THR A 40 -14.01 -12.72 2.83
N THR A 41 -13.62 -13.00 1.59
CA THR A 41 -12.25 -12.76 1.09
C THR A 41 -11.92 -11.27 1.06
N LEU A 42 -12.85 -10.42 0.59
CA LEU A 42 -12.66 -8.97 0.59
C LEU A 42 -12.52 -8.40 2.00
N ILE A 43 -13.34 -8.84 2.94
CA ILE A 43 -13.24 -8.41 4.35
C ILE A 43 -11.88 -8.83 4.92
N SER A 44 -11.47 -10.09 4.74
CA SER A 44 -10.18 -10.57 5.23
C SER A 44 -9.00 -9.80 4.63
N ASN A 45 -9.03 -9.50 3.34
CA ASN A 45 -7.97 -8.72 2.69
C ASN A 45 -7.96 -7.25 3.17
N ALA A 46 -9.14 -6.67 3.44
CA ALA A 46 -9.23 -5.33 4.02
C ALA A 46 -8.65 -5.29 5.45
N GLU A 47 -8.93 -6.30 6.28
CA GLU A 47 -8.36 -6.43 7.63
C GLU A 47 -6.83 -6.59 7.60
N LEU A 48 -6.30 -7.39 6.66
CA LEU A 48 -4.85 -7.53 6.46
C LEU A 48 -4.22 -6.20 6.04
N PHE A 49 -4.86 -5.48 5.13
CA PHE A 49 -4.41 -4.17 4.68
C PHE A 49 -4.39 -3.14 5.83
N GLU A 50 -5.43 -3.10 6.65
CA GLU A 50 -5.50 -2.23 7.83
C GLU A 50 -4.41 -2.60 8.86
N SER A 51 -4.17 -3.90 9.06
CA SER A 51 -3.09 -4.40 9.92
C SER A 51 -1.73 -3.90 9.45
N ASP A 52 -1.45 -3.94 8.14
CA ASP A 52 -0.18 -3.48 7.59
C ASP A 52 -0.01 -1.96 7.67
N LEU A 53 -1.07 -1.18 7.48
CA LEU A 53 -1.04 0.27 7.73
C LEU A 53 -0.71 0.57 9.19
N ASN A 54 -1.25 -0.19 10.12
CA ASN A 54 -0.93 -0.07 11.54
C ASN A 54 0.55 -0.41 11.83
N ILE A 55 1.11 -1.43 11.19
CA ILE A 55 2.55 -1.75 11.28
C ILE A 55 3.41 -0.57 10.81
N MET A 56 3.02 0.09 9.72
CA MET A 56 3.72 1.29 9.23
C MET A 56 3.63 2.45 10.21
N GLU A 57 2.48 2.67 10.83
CA GLU A 57 2.37 3.69 11.89
C GLU A 57 3.23 3.35 13.11
N VAL A 58 3.24 2.09 13.54
CA VAL A 58 4.09 1.63 14.64
C VAL A 58 5.57 1.88 14.32
N TYR A 59 5.98 1.56 13.09
CA TYR A 59 7.33 1.88 12.62
C TYR A 59 7.63 3.38 12.69
N CYS A 60 6.75 4.23 12.21
CA CYS A 60 6.90 5.68 12.29
C CYS A 60 7.02 6.16 13.75
N ARG A 61 6.25 5.58 14.68
CA ARG A 61 6.34 5.87 16.11
C ARG A 61 7.68 5.43 16.70
N GLN A 62 8.24 4.31 16.27
CA GLN A 62 9.57 3.85 16.68
C GLN A 62 10.68 4.79 16.17
N LEU A 63 10.55 5.31 14.94
CA LEU A 63 11.46 6.34 14.44
C LEU A 63 11.47 7.57 15.35
N LEU A 64 10.30 8.06 15.76
CA LEU A 64 10.16 9.21 16.65
C LEU A 64 10.74 8.97 18.06
N GLN A 65 10.84 7.71 18.50
CA GLN A 65 11.48 7.35 19.76
C GLN A 65 13.00 7.28 19.67
N ASN A 66 13.57 7.21 18.46
CA ASN A 66 15.00 7.17 18.24
C ASN A 66 15.63 8.57 18.44
N ASP A 67 16.55 8.68 19.41
CA ASP A 67 17.18 9.96 19.73
C ASP A 67 17.99 10.54 18.58
N THR A 68 18.67 9.69 17.79
CA THR A 68 19.44 10.14 16.62
C THR A 68 18.50 10.66 15.53
N PHE A 69 17.37 9.99 15.32
CA PHE A 69 16.34 10.45 14.39
C PHE A 69 15.83 11.85 14.77
N ARG A 70 15.50 12.06 16.04
CA ARG A 70 15.03 13.37 16.53
C ARG A 70 16.08 14.46 16.37
N LYS A 71 17.37 14.15 16.57
CA LYS A 71 18.47 15.10 16.34
C LYS A 71 18.63 15.45 14.86
N VAL A 72 18.46 14.48 13.94
CA VAL A 72 18.50 14.74 12.50
C VAL A 72 17.30 15.59 12.07
N MET A 73 16.13 15.30 12.58
CA MET A 73 14.89 15.99 12.27
C MET A 73 14.90 17.46 12.76
N ASN A 74 15.38 17.68 13.98
CA ASN A 74 15.46 19.00 14.62
C ASN A 74 16.87 19.59 14.51
N TYR A 75 17.54 19.39 13.38
CA TYR A 75 18.91 19.82 13.20
C TYR A 75 19.03 21.35 13.22
N GLU A 76 19.37 21.87 14.35
CA GLU A 76 19.79 23.24 14.54
C GLU A 76 21.33 23.29 14.55
N ASN A 77 21.93 23.50 13.39
CA ASN A 77 23.32 23.86 13.10
C ASN A 77 24.31 23.62 14.24
N THR A 78 24.35 22.40 14.78
CA THR A 78 25.21 21.99 15.88
C THR A 78 26.62 21.62 15.38
N TYR A 79 27.59 21.57 16.27
CA TYR A 79 29.01 21.27 15.99
C TYR A 79 29.25 19.89 15.35
N TYR A 80 28.23 19.05 15.29
CA TYR A 80 28.32 17.70 14.71
C TYR A 80 27.88 17.73 13.26
N PRO A 81 28.65 17.20 12.29
CA PRO A 81 28.26 17.21 10.89
C PRO A 81 26.96 16.46 10.68
N PHE A 82 25.98 17.12 10.07
CA PHE A 82 24.67 16.61 9.77
C PHE A 82 24.71 15.25 9.01
N THR A 83 25.66 15.13 8.07
CA THR A 83 25.88 13.92 7.29
C THR A 83 26.36 12.72 8.15
N GLU A 84 27.15 12.95 9.20
CA GLU A 84 27.59 11.88 10.09
C GLU A 84 26.42 11.35 10.93
N MET A 85 25.60 12.25 11.47
CA MET A 85 24.38 11.87 12.19
C MET A 85 23.41 11.07 11.29
N GLY A 86 23.24 11.50 10.04
CA GLY A 86 22.42 10.79 9.08
C GLY A 86 22.95 9.40 8.76
N ASN A 87 24.26 9.24 8.62
CA ASN A 87 24.89 7.94 8.39
C ASN A 87 24.78 7.00 9.62
N GLU A 88 24.92 7.53 10.83
CA GLU A 88 24.66 6.76 12.06
C GLU A 88 23.20 6.28 12.12
N LEU A 89 22.28 7.18 11.81
CA LEU A 89 20.85 6.84 11.75
C LEU A 89 20.57 5.79 10.68
N GLN A 90 21.12 5.93 9.49
CA GLN A 90 21.00 4.95 8.40
C GLN A 90 21.39 3.54 8.86
N ASN A 91 22.53 3.41 9.54
CA ASN A 91 23.00 2.13 10.07
C ASN A 91 22.05 1.54 11.13
N SER A 92 21.39 2.38 11.90
CA SER A 92 20.42 1.94 12.92
C SER A 92 19.08 1.48 12.32
N LEU A 93 18.70 2.01 11.15
CA LEU A 93 17.45 1.68 10.47
C LEU A 93 17.55 0.43 9.59
N ALA A 94 18.74 0.03 9.19
CA ALA A 94 18.96 -1.04 8.21
C ALA A 94 18.41 -2.42 8.62
N THR A 95 17.96 -2.59 9.85
CA THR A 95 17.68 -3.90 10.42
C THR A 95 16.19 -4.30 10.53
N ASN A 96 15.20 -3.40 10.45
CA ASN A 96 13.88 -3.73 10.99
C ASN A 96 12.64 -3.55 10.10
N VAL A 97 12.70 -2.86 8.96
CA VAL A 97 11.44 -2.40 8.33
C VAL A 97 10.77 -3.39 7.38
N TYR A 98 11.56 -4.21 6.70
CA TYR A 98 11.04 -5.04 5.59
C TYR A 98 10.59 -6.43 6.00
N ALA A 99 10.78 -6.82 7.27
CA ALA A 99 10.57 -8.20 7.70
C ALA A 99 9.13 -8.49 8.15
N GLU A 100 8.32 -7.49 8.44
CA GLU A 100 7.02 -7.66 9.09
C GLU A 100 5.82 -7.27 8.21
N ALA A 101 6.00 -6.47 7.16
CA ALA A 101 4.90 -6.07 6.29
C ALA A 101 4.53 -7.18 5.30
N LEU A 102 3.24 -7.54 5.28
CA LEU A 102 2.66 -8.48 4.31
C LEU A 102 2.40 -7.81 2.96
N LEU A 103 2.23 -6.47 2.97
CA LEU A 103 2.07 -5.70 1.74
C LEU A 103 3.34 -5.72 0.90
N PRO A 104 3.23 -5.71 -0.43
CA PRO A 104 4.35 -5.76 -1.35
C PRO A 104 5.14 -4.45 -1.37
N LEU A 105 5.78 -4.14 -0.24
CA LEU A 105 6.61 -2.97 -0.07
C LEU A 105 7.87 -3.07 -0.94
N LYS A 106 8.05 -2.12 -1.85
CA LYS A 106 9.23 -2.03 -2.71
C LYS A 106 10.36 -1.29 -2.02
N GLU A 107 10.03 -0.13 -1.45
CA GLU A 107 10.99 0.79 -0.83
C GLU A 107 10.28 1.64 0.21
N SER A 108 11.05 2.10 1.22
CA SER A 108 10.62 3.17 2.11
C SER A 108 11.73 4.17 2.30
N PHE A 109 11.36 5.43 2.49
CA PHE A 109 12.31 6.50 2.80
C PHE A 109 11.66 7.57 3.67
N VAL A 110 12.49 8.34 4.35
CA VAL A 110 12.09 9.51 5.13
C VAL A 110 12.57 10.76 4.43
N TYR A 111 11.69 11.72 4.25
CA TYR A 111 12.03 13.06 3.77
C TYR A 111 11.99 14.06 4.92
N PHE A 112 13.05 14.87 5.03
CA PHE A 112 13.20 15.96 5.99
C PHE A 112 13.07 17.31 5.27
N PRO A 113 11.89 17.98 5.35
CA PRO A 113 11.64 19.21 4.61
C PRO A 113 12.58 20.36 4.95
N GLU A 114 12.95 20.53 6.22
CA GLU A 114 13.81 21.64 6.68
C GLU A 114 15.23 21.56 6.15
N THR A 115 15.76 20.37 6.02
CA THR A 115 17.14 20.16 5.58
C THR A 115 17.23 19.75 4.12
N ASP A 116 16.11 19.45 3.48
CA ASP A 116 15.99 18.93 2.11
C ASP A 116 16.82 17.65 1.89
N TYR A 117 16.73 16.71 2.85
CA TYR A 117 17.40 15.41 2.78
C TYR A 117 16.43 14.25 2.75
N VAL A 118 16.89 13.15 2.16
CA VAL A 118 16.18 11.87 2.10
C VAL A 118 17.04 10.81 2.77
N LEU A 119 16.42 10.06 3.68
CA LEU A 119 17.00 8.93 4.39
C LEU A 119 16.30 7.64 3.99
N ASN A 120 17.06 6.63 3.66
CA ASN A 120 16.58 5.26 3.49
C ASN A 120 17.65 4.30 4.05
N PRO A 121 17.39 3.01 4.24
CA PRO A 121 18.38 2.07 4.76
C PRO A 121 19.71 1.99 3.98
N THR A 122 19.74 2.42 2.73
CA THR A 122 20.92 2.35 1.86
C THR A 122 21.63 3.70 1.64
N TYR A 123 20.95 4.82 1.89
CA TYR A 123 21.51 6.15 1.66
C TYR A 123 20.93 7.22 2.57
N PHE A 124 21.77 8.24 2.86
CA PHE A 124 21.37 9.52 3.42
C PHE A 124 21.93 10.63 2.53
N ILE A 125 21.10 11.26 1.73
CA ILE A 125 21.50 12.17 0.65
C ILE A 125 20.56 13.37 0.54
N SER A 126 21.03 14.48 -0.04
CA SER A 126 20.15 15.61 -0.36
C SER A 126 19.05 15.20 -1.36
N ALA A 127 17.89 15.80 -1.23
CA ALA A 127 16.76 15.55 -2.14
C ALA A 127 17.13 15.83 -3.61
N LYS A 128 17.96 16.85 -3.88
CA LYS A 128 18.50 17.09 -5.21
C LYS A 128 19.25 15.89 -5.78
N ARG A 129 20.05 15.21 -4.96
CA ARG A 129 20.79 14.02 -5.39
C ARG A 129 19.86 12.83 -5.56
N PHE A 130 18.88 12.68 -4.66
CA PHE A 130 17.84 11.68 -4.75
C PHE A 130 17.09 11.79 -6.08
N TYR A 131 16.58 12.97 -6.44
CA TYR A 131 15.86 13.17 -7.70
C TYR A 131 16.70 12.90 -8.94
N ASN A 132 17.95 13.34 -8.93
CA ASN A 132 18.78 13.27 -10.12
C ASN A 132 19.46 11.92 -10.31
N TRP A 133 19.84 11.24 -9.24
CA TRP A 133 20.72 10.08 -9.31
C TRP A 133 19.99 8.78 -8.99
N ILE A 134 19.11 8.79 -8.01
CA ILE A 134 18.38 7.60 -7.60
C ILE A 134 17.13 7.44 -8.46
N GLN A 135 16.27 8.45 -8.48
CA GLN A 135 14.99 8.39 -9.19
C GLN A 135 15.05 8.88 -10.63
N LYS A 136 16.04 9.71 -10.98
CA LYS A 136 16.24 10.27 -12.33
C LYS A 136 15.02 11.03 -12.85
N TYR A 137 14.33 11.75 -11.97
CA TYR A 137 13.13 12.52 -12.31
C TYR A 137 13.43 13.68 -13.25
N SER A 138 12.51 13.94 -14.17
CA SER A 138 12.46 15.18 -14.96
C SER A 138 12.15 16.40 -14.08
N SER A 139 12.24 17.61 -14.62
CA SER A 139 11.92 18.83 -13.87
C SER A 139 10.46 18.84 -13.38
N THR A 140 9.50 18.46 -14.25
CA THR A 140 8.07 18.40 -13.91
C THR A 140 7.79 17.35 -12.84
N GLU A 141 8.45 16.19 -12.92
CA GLU A 141 8.32 15.13 -11.91
C GLU A 141 8.86 15.59 -10.54
N LYS A 142 9.93 16.40 -10.51
CA LYS A 142 10.47 16.97 -9.26
C LYS A 142 9.50 17.96 -8.62
N GLU A 143 8.88 18.82 -9.42
CA GLU A 143 7.89 19.78 -8.91
C GLU A 143 6.67 19.06 -8.33
N LEU A 144 6.17 18.04 -9.04
CA LEU A 144 5.05 17.23 -8.57
C LEU A 144 5.41 16.46 -7.29
N TRP A 145 6.60 15.86 -7.24
CA TRP A 145 7.08 15.18 -6.04
C TRP A 145 7.20 16.16 -4.86
N HIS A 146 7.74 17.35 -5.10
CA HIS A 146 7.84 18.37 -4.07
C HIS A 146 6.45 18.77 -3.54
N SER A 147 5.44 18.90 -4.40
CA SER A 147 4.08 19.19 -3.97
C SER A 147 3.52 18.05 -3.07
N TYR A 148 3.74 16.79 -3.42
CA TYR A 148 3.34 15.65 -2.59
C TYR A 148 4.02 15.65 -1.21
N MET A 149 5.25 16.14 -1.15
CA MET A 149 5.99 16.21 0.12
C MET A 149 5.66 17.44 0.96
N THR A 150 5.14 18.52 0.38
CA THR A 150 4.90 19.77 1.09
C THR A 150 3.43 20.05 1.37
N GLU A 151 2.54 19.63 0.49
CA GLU A 151 1.13 19.94 0.61
C GLU A 151 0.40 18.97 1.57
N PRO A 152 -0.41 19.48 2.52
CA PRO A 152 -1.04 18.66 3.54
C PRO A 152 -2.14 17.72 3.01
N GLU A 153 -2.64 17.98 1.80
CA GLU A 153 -3.71 17.18 1.20
C GLU A 153 -3.27 15.76 0.77
N TYR A 154 -1.97 15.54 0.60
CA TYR A 154 -1.42 14.26 0.15
C TYR A 154 -1.06 13.29 1.27
N LYS A 155 -1.13 13.70 2.52
CA LYS A 155 -0.83 12.84 3.67
C LYS A 155 -1.90 11.78 3.90
N ASN A 156 -1.48 10.61 4.39
CA ASN A 156 -2.34 9.46 4.70
C ASN A 156 -3.19 9.00 3.49
N ARG A 157 -2.62 9.08 2.29
CA ARG A 157 -3.27 8.65 1.05
C ARG A 157 -2.32 7.83 0.19
N PHE A 158 -2.91 6.91 -0.57
CA PHE A 158 -2.22 6.24 -1.66
C PHE A 158 -2.23 7.13 -2.90
N LEU A 159 -1.03 7.49 -3.35
CA LEU A 159 -0.82 8.35 -4.50
C LEU A 159 -0.25 7.53 -5.64
N PRO A 160 -0.86 7.57 -6.84
CA PRO A 160 -0.30 6.88 -7.99
C PRO A 160 1.01 7.53 -8.41
N MET A 161 2.02 6.71 -8.69
CA MET A 161 3.34 7.18 -9.13
C MET A 161 3.53 7.17 -10.65
N ASP A 162 2.49 6.91 -11.42
CA ASP A 162 2.53 6.86 -12.89
C ASP A 162 3.07 8.16 -13.51
N GLN A 163 2.79 9.28 -12.85
CA GLN A 163 3.25 10.60 -13.27
C GLN A 163 4.74 10.86 -12.98
N PHE A 164 5.33 10.11 -12.03
CA PHE A 164 6.75 10.23 -11.68
C PHE A 164 7.62 9.23 -12.45
N MET A 165 7.06 8.12 -12.85
CA MET A 165 7.78 7.01 -13.45
C MET A 165 7.15 6.56 -14.79
N PRO A 166 6.91 7.47 -15.75
CA PRO A 166 6.18 7.15 -16.97
C PRO A 166 6.88 6.11 -17.86
N ASN A 167 8.17 5.87 -17.64
CA ASN A 167 8.99 4.93 -18.41
C ASN A 167 9.19 3.56 -17.74
N TYR A 168 8.63 3.35 -16.56
CA TYR A 168 8.69 2.04 -15.90
C TYR A 168 7.52 1.17 -16.38
N SER A 169 7.81 -0.09 -16.68
CA SER A 169 6.77 -1.08 -17.00
C SER A 169 5.92 -1.46 -15.81
N GLU A 170 6.45 -1.27 -14.60
CA GLU A 170 5.79 -1.53 -13.34
C GLU A 170 5.16 -0.25 -12.82
N LYS A 171 3.96 -0.35 -12.28
CA LYS A 171 3.24 0.76 -11.66
C LYS A 171 3.39 0.69 -10.16
N TYR A 172 3.46 1.87 -9.53
CA TYR A 172 3.68 1.99 -8.09
C TYR A 172 2.65 2.93 -7.47
N TYR A 173 2.37 2.66 -6.18
CA TYR A 173 1.68 3.58 -5.29
C TYR A 173 2.64 4.05 -4.20
N MET A 174 2.51 5.30 -3.80
CA MET A 174 3.21 5.87 -2.66
C MET A 174 2.20 6.21 -1.56
N TYR A 175 2.48 5.75 -0.34
CA TYR A 175 1.72 6.12 0.85
C TYR A 175 2.59 7.00 1.73
N ILE A 176 2.08 8.18 2.11
CA ILE A 176 2.83 9.19 2.86
C ILE A 176 2.24 9.30 4.25
N ILE A 177 3.07 9.11 5.28
CA ILE A 177 2.75 9.39 6.67
C ILE A 177 3.49 10.65 7.10
N ASP A 178 2.74 11.67 7.53
CA ASP A 178 3.30 12.88 8.12
C ASP A 178 3.52 12.61 9.63
N LEU A 179 4.77 12.67 10.07
CA LEU A 179 5.11 12.37 11.46
C LEU A 179 4.55 13.41 12.43
N ASN A 180 4.27 14.62 11.97
CA ASN A 180 3.63 15.67 12.77
C ASN A 180 2.22 15.27 13.23
N ASP A 181 1.52 14.44 12.43
CA ASP A 181 0.16 13.99 12.77
C ASP A 181 0.14 12.85 13.79
N LEU A 182 1.22 12.08 13.90
CA LEU A 182 1.29 10.93 14.81
C LEU A 182 1.58 11.30 16.27
N TYR A 183 2.25 12.43 16.46
CA TYR A 183 2.56 12.99 17.77
C TYR A 183 2.37 14.50 17.69
N TYR A 184 1.73 15.10 18.69
CA TYR A 184 1.61 16.55 18.86
C TYR A 184 2.98 17.23 19.13
N MET A 185 4.01 16.81 18.43
CA MET A 185 5.37 17.34 18.46
C MET A 185 5.64 17.98 17.11
N ASP A 186 6.46 19.04 17.08
CA ASP A 186 6.98 19.64 15.84
C ASP A 186 7.91 18.66 15.10
N ALA A 187 7.33 17.55 14.64
CA ALA A 187 8.04 16.46 13.96
C ALA A 187 7.98 16.71 12.44
N ASN A 188 8.82 17.61 11.94
CA ASN A 188 8.83 17.97 10.53
C ASN A 188 9.58 16.94 9.67
N ALA A 189 8.98 15.75 9.54
CA ALA A 189 9.46 14.70 8.62
C ALA A 189 8.29 13.89 8.07
N LYS A 190 8.47 13.36 6.86
CA LYS A 190 7.48 12.50 6.18
C LYS A 190 8.10 11.16 5.86
N VAL A 191 7.37 10.08 6.18
CA VAL A 191 7.76 8.71 5.83
C VAL A 191 6.95 8.28 4.63
N CYS A 192 7.64 7.84 3.59
CA CYS A 192 7.05 7.40 2.34
C CYS A 192 7.28 5.90 2.17
N PHE A 193 6.22 5.19 1.83
CA PHE A 193 6.20 3.77 1.51
C PHE A 193 5.80 3.57 0.07
N ILE A 194 6.59 2.86 -0.72
CA ILE A 194 6.34 2.59 -2.13
C ILE A 194 5.92 1.13 -2.30
N PHE A 195 4.79 0.91 -2.96
CA PHE A 195 4.18 -0.40 -3.20
C PHE A 195 4.10 -0.70 -4.68
N GLU A 196 4.27 -1.97 -5.04
CA GLU A 196 4.06 -2.45 -6.40
C GLU A 196 2.54 -2.63 -6.65
N GLN A 197 2.00 -1.90 -7.64
CA GLN A 197 0.56 -1.89 -7.92
C GLN A 197 0.03 -3.28 -8.30
N ASP A 198 0.73 -4.00 -9.16
CA ASP A 198 0.28 -5.32 -9.63
C ASP A 198 0.18 -6.31 -8.47
N LYS A 199 1.17 -6.31 -7.58
CA LYS A 199 1.14 -7.17 -6.38
C LYS A 199 0.07 -6.75 -5.36
N MET A 200 -0.26 -5.45 -5.31
CA MET A 200 -1.39 -5.00 -4.50
C MET A 200 -2.71 -5.43 -5.11
N ALA A 201 -2.85 -5.37 -6.44
CA ALA A 201 -4.04 -5.86 -7.13
C ALA A 201 -4.24 -7.36 -6.88
N ASP A 202 -3.19 -8.17 -6.91
CA ASP A 202 -3.24 -9.62 -6.64
C ASP A 202 -3.85 -9.95 -5.26
N LEU A 203 -3.67 -9.09 -4.25
CA LEU A 203 -4.29 -9.27 -2.94
C LEU A 203 -5.82 -9.16 -2.99
N PHE A 204 -6.36 -8.41 -3.97
CA PHE A 204 -7.79 -8.18 -4.15
C PHE A 204 -8.40 -8.97 -5.31
N ASP A 205 -7.56 -9.47 -6.24
CA ASP A 205 -8.00 -10.19 -7.45
C ASP A 205 -8.38 -11.68 -7.21
N CYS A 206 -8.30 -12.18 -5.99
CA CYS A 206 -8.82 -13.51 -5.63
C CYS A 206 -10.34 -13.68 -5.90
N VAL A 207 -10.98 -12.66 -6.47
CA VAL A 207 -12.42 -12.55 -6.72
C VAL A 207 -12.82 -12.93 -8.16
N GLN A 208 -11.86 -13.22 -9.08
CA GLN A 208 -12.14 -13.41 -10.50
C GLN A 208 -11.98 -14.84 -11.04
N MET A 209 -12.04 -15.88 -10.20
CA MET A 209 -12.10 -17.26 -10.72
C MET A 209 -13.47 -17.89 -10.61
#